data_b19fd9e28acc55f1c2da7ddc3b8febad
#
_entry.id   b19fd9e28acc55f1c2da7ddc3b8febad
#
_cell.length_a   1.000
_cell.length_b   1.000
_cell.length_c   1.000
_cell.angle_alpha   90.00
_cell.angle_beta   90.00
_cell.angle_gamma   90.00
#
_symmetry.space_group_name_H-M   'P 1'
#
loop_
_entity.id
_entity.type
_entity.pdbx_description
1 polymer ?
#
loop_
_entity_poly.entity_id
_entity_poly.type
_entity_poly.pdbx_seq_one_letter_code
_entity_poly.pdbx_strand_id
1 'polypeptide(L)'
;MTSIPDLASFIKAYDVRGLVGTQLTDVVVEALGAGFVDELRAGAGVGAGAESFKAIFEIAVGHDMRDSSPRFAAAFAQGAQARGASVIMLGLCSTDETYFASGHYGVAAAMFTASHNPATYNGIKFCRPGAQGISITTGLGGIRDRAQAYLAAGSIPVLDAPGTLSHRDVLADYAAYLRELVDLTRVRPLRVVVDAGNGMGGLTVPAVLATAAGLPALPLEVIPLYFELDGTFPNHEANPLEPANLVDLQAAVLEHGADLGLAFDGDADRCFVVDELGQAVTPSAVAAIVALREITRVRASGETGGAGDARETGAADATREIRVVHNLITSRIVPETIAAAGAIAVRTQVGHSLIKDVMHATGAIFGGEHSAHYYFRDFWGADNGMLAAMHLIAQFSEYDGPLSALSAEFTPYAASGEINSTVTDVPLAYTRIVEAFQGRGEFDELDGLTVTGGGGASGAGAGVAVAVPVADAGGADADGAGGYGFWWFNVRPSNTEPLLRLNVEAATPATMERIRDEVLALIRA
;
A
#
# COMPACT_ATOMS: atom_id res chain seq x y z
N MET A 1 -21.71 15.43 -30.90
CA MET A 1 -21.95 15.03 -29.49
C MET A 1 -20.88 14.01 -29.18
N THR A 2 -19.94 14.34 -28.32
CA THR A 2 -18.97 13.37 -27.78
C THR A 2 -19.77 12.29 -27.04
N SER A 3 -19.54 11.02 -27.35
CA SER A 3 -20.21 9.91 -26.64
C SER A 3 -19.87 9.98 -25.16
N ILE A 4 -20.88 9.84 -24.31
CA ILE A 4 -20.67 9.74 -22.84
C ILE A 4 -19.80 8.51 -22.60
N PRO A 5 -18.64 8.63 -21.91
CA PRO A 5 -17.80 7.47 -21.66
C PRO A 5 -18.50 6.50 -20.71
N ASP A 6 -18.29 5.21 -20.92
CA ASP A 6 -18.68 4.18 -19.96
C ASP A 6 -17.70 4.19 -18.78
N LEU A 7 -18.16 4.68 -17.64
CA LEU A 7 -17.34 4.80 -16.43
C LEU A 7 -16.86 3.45 -15.90
N ALA A 8 -17.57 2.35 -16.18
CA ALA A 8 -17.18 1.00 -15.76
C ALA A 8 -15.87 0.53 -16.43
N SER A 9 -15.50 1.14 -17.56
CA SER A 9 -14.26 0.78 -18.27
C SER A 9 -12.99 1.21 -17.53
N PHE A 10 -13.05 2.25 -16.67
CA PHE A 10 -11.90 2.82 -15.97
C PHE A 10 -12.14 3.08 -14.45
N ILE A 11 -13.33 2.75 -13.93
CA ILE A 11 -13.62 2.68 -12.49
C ILE A 11 -13.80 1.21 -12.15
N LYS A 12 -12.78 0.64 -11.49
CA LYS A 12 -12.74 -0.82 -11.26
C LYS A 12 -12.79 -1.14 -9.76
N ALA A 13 -11.81 -1.90 -9.27
CA ALA A 13 -11.89 -2.50 -7.95
C ALA A 13 -11.78 -1.50 -6.79
N TYR A 14 -10.85 -0.52 -6.88
CA TYR A 14 -10.44 0.26 -5.70
C TYR A 14 -10.36 1.77 -5.95
N ASP A 15 -10.19 2.21 -7.18
CA ASP A 15 -9.98 3.61 -7.54
C ASP A 15 -10.55 3.94 -8.93
N VAL A 16 -10.50 5.21 -9.27
CA VAL A 16 -10.70 5.70 -10.63
C VAL A 16 -9.33 5.82 -11.28
N ARG A 17 -9.14 5.25 -12.47
CA ARG A 17 -7.89 5.36 -13.20
C ARG A 17 -8.12 5.34 -14.70
N GLY A 18 -7.87 6.47 -15.36
CA GLY A 18 -8.19 6.63 -16.77
C GLY A 18 -7.27 7.59 -17.52
N LEU A 19 -7.36 7.53 -18.85
CA LEU A 19 -6.64 8.42 -19.77
C LEU A 19 -7.22 9.83 -19.73
N VAL A 20 -6.34 10.81 -19.53
CA VAL A 20 -6.69 12.23 -19.51
C VAL A 20 -7.21 12.68 -20.88
N GLY A 21 -8.31 13.44 -20.89
CA GLY A 21 -8.93 14.00 -22.08
C GLY A 21 -9.84 13.07 -22.87
N THR A 22 -9.78 11.75 -22.62
CA THR A 22 -10.65 10.76 -23.27
C THR A 22 -11.60 10.07 -22.30
N GLN A 23 -11.07 9.53 -21.20
CA GLN A 23 -11.83 8.87 -20.14
C GLN A 23 -12.09 9.85 -18.98
N LEU A 24 -11.05 10.56 -18.54
CA LEU A 24 -11.15 11.60 -17.52
C LEU A 24 -11.16 12.97 -18.18
N THR A 25 -12.29 13.66 -18.05
CA THR A 25 -12.52 15.05 -18.47
C THR A 25 -13.11 15.82 -17.30
N ASP A 26 -13.08 17.15 -17.35
CA ASP A 26 -13.65 17.99 -16.28
C ASP A 26 -15.12 17.63 -15.99
N VAL A 27 -15.92 17.38 -17.03
CA VAL A 27 -17.34 17.02 -16.91
C VAL A 27 -17.51 15.67 -16.20
N VAL A 28 -16.67 14.68 -16.52
CA VAL A 28 -16.69 13.38 -15.85
C VAL A 28 -16.30 13.53 -14.38
N VAL A 29 -15.26 14.29 -14.10
CA VAL A 29 -14.73 14.49 -12.75
C VAL A 29 -15.70 15.29 -11.89
N GLU A 30 -16.38 16.30 -12.45
CA GLU A 30 -17.45 17.05 -11.78
C GLU A 30 -18.61 16.12 -11.40
N ALA A 31 -19.03 15.25 -12.32
CA ALA A 31 -20.07 14.26 -12.05
C ALA A 31 -19.65 13.25 -10.95
N LEU A 32 -18.36 12.85 -10.92
CA LEU A 32 -17.82 12.01 -9.85
C LEU A 32 -17.83 12.71 -8.49
N GLY A 33 -17.55 14.01 -8.43
CA GLY A 33 -17.65 14.83 -7.21
C GLY A 33 -19.07 14.87 -6.66
N ALA A 34 -20.04 15.07 -7.53
CA ALA A 34 -21.45 15.03 -7.17
C ALA A 34 -21.88 13.62 -6.69
N GLY A 35 -21.48 12.59 -7.44
CA GLY A 35 -21.76 11.18 -7.10
C GLY A 35 -21.16 10.75 -5.78
N PHE A 36 -19.94 11.22 -5.45
CA PHE A 36 -19.27 10.95 -4.17
C PHE A 36 -20.08 11.48 -2.98
N VAL A 37 -20.50 12.73 -3.03
CA VAL A 37 -21.32 13.33 -1.96
C VAL A 37 -22.65 12.61 -1.78
N ASP A 38 -23.34 12.26 -2.87
CA ASP A 38 -24.61 11.57 -2.78
C ASP A 38 -24.47 10.12 -2.29
N GLU A 39 -23.35 9.46 -2.59
CA GLU A 39 -23.05 8.12 -2.06
C GLU A 39 -22.77 8.17 -0.55
N LEU A 40 -21.97 9.14 -0.09
CA LEU A 40 -21.72 9.34 1.33
C LEU A 40 -23.02 9.60 2.11
N ARG A 41 -23.93 10.39 1.55
CA ARG A 41 -25.27 10.64 2.14
C ARG A 41 -26.12 9.38 2.21
N ALA A 42 -26.12 8.58 1.15
CA ALA A 42 -26.88 7.32 1.12
C ALA A 42 -26.36 6.32 2.17
N GLY A 43 -25.04 6.27 2.36
CA GLY A 43 -24.41 5.40 3.36
C GLY A 43 -24.62 5.84 4.82
N ALA A 44 -24.89 7.12 5.07
CA ALA A 44 -25.10 7.64 6.43
C ALA A 44 -26.44 7.23 7.07
N GLY A 45 -27.37 6.73 6.30
CA GLY A 45 -28.68 6.26 6.78
C GLY A 45 -29.60 7.38 7.30
N VAL A 46 -30.90 7.10 7.31
CA VAL A 46 -31.93 7.96 7.92
C VAL A 46 -31.87 7.78 9.44
N GLY A 47 -31.02 8.53 10.13
CA GLY A 47 -30.87 8.41 11.59
C GLY A 47 -29.53 8.87 12.16
N ALA A 48 -28.57 9.22 11.31
CA ALA A 48 -27.30 9.77 11.77
C ALA A 48 -27.53 11.13 12.45
N GLY A 49 -27.10 11.26 13.72
CA GLY A 49 -27.23 12.50 14.50
C GLY A 49 -26.49 13.68 13.84
N ALA A 50 -26.77 14.90 14.32
CA ALA A 50 -26.26 16.16 13.73
C ALA A 50 -24.71 16.20 13.56
N GLU A 51 -23.96 15.48 14.40
CA GLU A 51 -22.50 15.39 14.28
C GLU A 51 -22.05 14.50 13.11
N SER A 52 -22.73 13.39 12.86
CA SER A 52 -22.50 12.56 11.67
C SER A 52 -22.83 13.31 10.38
N PHE A 53 -23.81 14.20 10.41
CA PHE A 53 -24.17 15.07 9.28
C PHE A 53 -23.06 16.06 8.95
N LYS A 54 -22.39 16.65 9.95
CA LYS A 54 -21.28 17.60 9.73
C LYS A 54 -20.08 16.92 9.07
N ALA A 55 -19.72 15.72 9.49
CA ALA A 55 -18.65 14.92 8.88
C ALA A 55 -18.92 14.55 7.41
N ILE A 56 -20.18 14.38 7.01
CA ILE A 56 -20.61 14.05 5.65
C ILE A 56 -20.66 15.28 4.73
N PHE A 57 -20.85 16.48 5.30
CA PHE A 57 -20.96 17.72 4.52
C PHE A 57 -19.61 18.45 4.32
N GLU A 58 -18.56 17.98 4.93
CA GLU A 58 -17.22 18.51 4.74
C GLU A 58 -16.33 17.42 4.16
N ILE A 59 -15.66 17.71 3.05
CA ILE A 59 -14.74 16.80 2.36
C ILE A 59 -13.41 17.47 2.10
N ALA A 60 -12.31 16.73 2.19
CA ALA A 60 -10.99 17.18 1.80
C ALA A 60 -10.67 16.73 0.37
N VAL A 61 -10.02 17.59 -0.41
CA VAL A 61 -9.61 17.31 -1.79
C VAL A 61 -8.15 17.69 -1.97
N GLY A 62 -7.32 16.70 -2.24
CA GLY A 62 -5.89 16.87 -2.53
C GLY A 62 -5.55 16.50 -3.97
N HIS A 63 -4.37 16.89 -4.44
CA HIS A 63 -3.89 16.51 -5.75
C HIS A 63 -2.37 16.40 -5.81
N ASP A 64 -1.88 15.50 -6.66
CA ASP A 64 -0.46 15.34 -6.97
C ASP A 64 0.05 16.39 -7.97
N MET A 65 1.32 16.24 -8.41
CA MET A 65 2.04 17.14 -9.29
C MET A 65 1.67 17.01 -10.78
N ARG A 66 0.76 16.10 -11.19
CA ARG A 66 0.37 15.92 -12.60
C ARG A 66 -0.35 17.16 -13.12
N ASP A 67 -0.08 17.58 -14.34
CA ASP A 67 -0.65 18.81 -14.96
C ASP A 67 -2.18 18.87 -14.92
N SER A 68 -2.84 17.71 -15.01
CA SER A 68 -4.30 17.63 -14.99
C SER A 68 -4.90 17.63 -13.58
N SER A 69 -4.12 17.33 -12.54
CA SER A 69 -4.62 17.11 -11.19
C SER A 69 -5.24 18.34 -10.54
N PRO A 70 -4.64 19.55 -10.61
CA PRO A 70 -5.26 20.75 -10.03
C PRO A 70 -6.61 21.09 -10.67
N ARG A 71 -6.71 20.95 -12.00
CA ARG A 71 -7.94 21.23 -12.75
C ARG A 71 -9.03 20.22 -12.41
N PHE A 72 -8.68 18.94 -12.31
CA PHE A 72 -9.61 17.89 -11.93
C PHE A 72 -10.09 18.03 -10.48
N ALA A 73 -9.19 18.35 -9.55
CA ALA A 73 -9.57 18.63 -8.16
C ALA A 73 -10.58 19.78 -8.07
N ALA A 74 -10.39 20.86 -8.87
CA ALA A 74 -11.32 21.97 -8.92
C ALA A 74 -12.69 21.57 -9.52
N ALA A 75 -12.72 20.81 -10.62
CA ALA A 75 -13.96 20.31 -11.22
C ALA A 75 -14.74 19.39 -10.24
N PHE A 76 -14.04 18.50 -9.56
CA PHE A 76 -14.61 17.65 -8.52
C PHE A 76 -15.24 18.46 -7.39
N ALA A 77 -14.52 19.48 -6.91
CA ALA A 77 -15.02 20.37 -5.86
C ALA A 77 -16.31 21.07 -6.29
N GLN A 78 -16.44 21.50 -7.55
CA GLN A 78 -17.67 22.10 -8.08
C GLN A 78 -18.84 21.13 -8.02
N GLY A 79 -18.65 19.90 -8.48
CA GLY A 79 -19.68 18.85 -8.40
C GLY A 79 -20.08 18.54 -6.96
N ALA A 80 -19.13 18.44 -6.05
CA ALA A 80 -19.37 18.21 -4.63
C ALA A 80 -20.13 19.37 -3.98
N GLN A 81 -19.75 20.63 -4.27
CA GLN A 81 -20.44 21.83 -3.79
C GLN A 81 -21.87 21.92 -4.31
N ALA A 82 -22.11 21.58 -5.59
CA ALA A 82 -23.45 21.53 -6.16
C ALA A 82 -24.38 20.59 -5.37
N ARG A 83 -23.83 19.55 -4.78
CA ARG A 83 -24.52 18.60 -3.90
C ARG A 83 -24.44 19.00 -2.42
N GLY A 84 -24.01 20.23 -2.09
CA GLY A 84 -24.05 20.82 -0.76
C GLY A 84 -22.93 20.37 0.18
N ALA A 85 -21.83 19.77 -0.32
CA ALA A 85 -20.67 19.49 0.50
C ALA A 85 -19.74 20.72 0.56
N SER A 86 -19.31 21.12 1.75
CA SER A 86 -18.21 22.07 1.92
C SER A 86 -16.89 21.39 1.60
N VAL A 87 -16.06 22.01 0.77
CA VAL A 87 -14.81 21.43 0.29
C VAL A 87 -13.62 22.15 0.91
N ILE A 88 -12.71 21.39 1.48
CA ILE A 88 -11.38 21.82 1.93
C ILE A 88 -10.38 21.41 0.85
N MET A 89 -9.89 22.35 0.07
CA MET A 89 -8.81 22.11 -0.88
C MET A 89 -7.49 22.03 -0.11
N LEU A 90 -6.85 20.86 -0.13
CA LEU A 90 -5.51 20.67 0.44
C LEU A 90 -4.42 21.24 -0.48
N GLY A 91 -4.73 21.34 -1.78
CA GLY A 91 -3.77 21.74 -2.79
C GLY A 91 -2.85 20.59 -3.20
N LEU A 92 -1.61 20.93 -3.50
CA LEU A 92 -0.56 19.97 -3.85
C LEU A 92 -0.13 19.20 -2.61
N CYS A 93 -0.38 17.90 -2.59
CA CYS A 93 -0.08 17.01 -1.46
C CYS A 93 0.09 15.56 -1.92
N SER A 94 0.66 14.73 -1.07
CA SER A 94 0.75 13.28 -1.28
C SER A 94 -0.56 12.55 -0.93
N THR A 95 -0.63 11.27 -1.30
CA THR A 95 -1.78 10.42 -0.93
C THR A 95 -1.89 10.28 0.59
N ASP A 96 -0.79 10.07 1.28
CA ASP A 96 -0.76 9.92 2.73
C ASP A 96 -1.06 11.23 3.47
N GLU A 97 -0.71 12.42 2.94
CA GLU A 97 -1.20 13.71 3.46
C GLU A 97 -2.72 13.83 3.35
N THR A 98 -3.33 13.32 2.26
CA THR A 98 -4.79 13.28 2.11
C THR A 98 -5.43 12.32 3.13
N TYR A 99 -4.81 11.17 3.40
CA TYR A 99 -5.25 10.26 4.46
C TYR A 99 -5.09 10.87 5.86
N PHE A 100 -3.99 11.60 6.10
CA PHE A 100 -3.81 12.38 7.32
C PHE A 100 -4.96 13.38 7.51
N ALA A 101 -5.28 14.16 6.49
CA ALA A 101 -6.37 15.12 6.56
C ALA A 101 -7.72 14.43 6.87
N SER A 102 -7.99 13.29 6.22
CA SER A 102 -9.21 12.51 6.48
C SER A 102 -9.28 12.01 7.92
N GLY A 103 -8.19 11.43 8.42
CA GLY A 103 -8.13 10.91 9.78
C GLY A 103 -8.15 11.99 10.84
N HIS A 104 -7.31 13.00 10.69
CA HIS A 104 -7.11 14.06 11.68
C HIS A 104 -8.33 14.99 11.83
N TYR A 105 -8.98 15.34 10.71
CA TYR A 105 -10.17 16.21 10.74
C TYR A 105 -11.49 15.44 10.75
N GLY A 106 -11.46 14.11 10.63
CA GLY A 106 -12.66 13.27 10.62
C GLY A 106 -13.56 13.51 9.40
N VAL A 107 -12.99 13.81 8.24
CA VAL A 107 -13.70 14.12 7.00
C VAL A 107 -13.44 13.09 5.93
N ALA A 108 -14.40 12.88 5.02
CA ALA A 108 -14.15 12.10 3.81
C ALA A 108 -13.18 12.83 2.88
N ALA A 109 -12.43 12.09 2.06
CA ALA A 109 -11.46 12.74 1.19
C ALA A 109 -11.38 12.10 -0.21
N ALA A 110 -10.88 12.90 -1.15
CA ALA A 110 -10.55 12.50 -2.51
C ALA A 110 -9.14 12.99 -2.86
N MET A 111 -8.28 12.08 -3.33
CA MET A 111 -6.93 12.39 -3.80
C MET A 111 -6.85 12.20 -5.30
N PHE A 112 -6.43 13.23 -6.01
CA PHE A 112 -6.20 13.22 -7.45
C PHE A 112 -4.78 12.77 -7.75
N THR A 113 -4.65 11.54 -8.20
CA THR A 113 -3.39 10.89 -8.55
C THR A 113 -3.63 9.67 -9.42
N ALA A 114 -2.64 9.28 -10.20
CA ALA A 114 -2.57 7.97 -10.82
C ALA A 114 -1.37 7.16 -10.29
N SER A 115 -0.82 7.53 -9.11
CA SER A 115 0.31 6.87 -8.46
C SER A 115 1.48 6.69 -9.46
N HIS A 116 1.88 5.45 -9.71
CA HIS A 116 2.98 5.08 -10.59
C HIS A 116 2.64 4.98 -12.09
N ASN A 117 1.39 5.26 -12.50
CA ASN A 117 1.04 5.20 -13.93
C ASN A 117 1.72 6.32 -14.72
N PRO A 118 1.94 6.12 -16.05
CA PRO A 118 2.51 7.12 -16.94
C PRO A 118 1.77 8.48 -16.90
N ALA A 119 2.43 9.55 -17.34
CA ALA A 119 1.94 10.92 -17.34
C ALA A 119 0.57 11.15 -18.02
N THR A 120 0.21 10.28 -18.98
CA THR A 120 -1.07 10.35 -19.71
C THR A 120 -2.27 9.92 -18.89
N TYR A 121 -2.05 9.30 -17.72
CA TYR A 121 -3.10 8.87 -16.80
C TYR A 121 -3.33 9.89 -15.68
N ASN A 122 -4.56 9.87 -15.17
CA ASN A 122 -4.90 10.42 -13.86
C ASN A 122 -5.94 9.52 -13.19
N GLY A 123 -6.28 9.80 -11.94
CA GLY A 123 -7.23 9.01 -11.18
C GLY A 123 -7.72 9.71 -9.93
N ILE A 124 -8.54 9.00 -9.16
CA ILE A 124 -9.05 9.49 -7.88
C ILE A 124 -9.07 8.32 -6.90
N LYS A 125 -8.38 8.49 -5.76
CA LYS A 125 -8.52 7.63 -4.60
C LYS A 125 -9.52 8.26 -3.64
N PHE A 126 -10.48 7.48 -3.14
CA PHE A 126 -11.51 7.94 -2.22
C PHE A 126 -11.36 7.30 -0.84
N CYS A 127 -11.66 8.06 0.20
CA CYS A 127 -11.85 7.49 1.52
C CYS A 127 -13.02 8.15 2.26
N ARG A 128 -13.61 7.40 3.20
CA ARG A 128 -14.53 7.89 4.21
C ARG A 128 -13.75 8.56 5.35
N PRO A 129 -14.42 9.27 6.28
CA PRO A 129 -13.77 9.76 7.50
C PRO A 129 -12.93 8.69 8.19
N GLY A 130 -11.77 9.08 8.73
CA GLY A 130 -10.83 8.14 9.33
C GLY A 130 -10.03 7.34 8.30
N ALA A 131 -9.80 7.91 7.11
CA ALA A 131 -9.03 7.31 6.01
C ALA A 131 -9.53 5.91 5.56
N GLN A 132 -10.78 5.56 5.86
CA GLN A 132 -11.37 4.27 5.46
C GLN A 132 -11.53 4.20 3.94
N GLY A 133 -10.90 3.21 3.31
CA GLY A 133 -10.94 3.01 1.87
C GLY A 133 -12.36 2.79 1.33
N ILE A 134 -12.57 3.16 0.07
CA ILE A 134 -13.80 2.89 -0.67
C ILE A 134 -13.47 1.99 -1.85
N SER A 135 -14.03 0.76 -1.84
CA SER A 135 -13.93 -0.20 -2.93
C SER A 135 -15.21 -0.24 -3.77
N ILE A 136 -15.20 -1.01 -4.87
CA ILE A 136 -16.37 -1.16 -5.74
C ILE A 136 -17.60 -1.66 -4.98
N THR A 137 -17.41 -2.51 -3.96
CA THR A 137 -18.47 -3.10 -3.15
C THR A 137 -18.85 -2.25 -1.95
N THR A 138 -17.97 -1.32 -1.52
CA THR A 138 -18.21 -0.49 -0.34
C THR A 138 -18.60 0.95 -0.66
N GLY A 139 -18.86 1.29 -1.94
CA GLY A 139 -19.37 2.61 -2.33
C GLY A 139 -18.89 3.12 -3.68
N LEU A 140 -17.74 2.68 -4.21
CA LEU A 140 -17.22 3.18 -5.49
C LEU A 140 -18.18 2.84 -6.66
N GLY A 141 -18.87 1.69 -6.59
CA GLY A 141 -19.94 1.34 -7.53
C GLY A 141 -21.08 2.35 -7.50
N GLY A 142 -21.53 2.76 -6.32
CA GLY A 142 -22.56 3.78 -6.16
C GLY A 142 -22.13 5.17 -6.66
N ILE A 143 -20.89 5.57 -6.40
CA ILE A 143 -20.30 6.81 -6.95
C ILE A 143 -20.33 6.79 -8.47
N ARG A 144 -19.86 5.70 -9.08
CA ARG A 144 -19.85 5.48 -10.53
C ARG A 144 -21.25 5.60 -11.13
N ASP A 145 -22.22 4.88 -10.57
CA ASP A 145 -23.57 4.78 -11.13
C ASP A 145 -24.30 6.12 -11.04
N ARG A 146 -24.10 6.89 -9.95
CA ARG A 146 -24.61 8.26 -9.79
C ARG A 146 -23.98 9.23 -10.77
N ALA A 147 -22.66 9.17 -10.92
CA ALA A 147 -21.94 10.01 -11.89
C ALA A 147 -22.40 9.69 -13.33
N GLN A 148 -22.56 8.40 -13.68
CA GLN A 148 -23.07 8.00 -14.99
C GLN A 148 -24.48 8.54 -15.26
N ALA A 149 -25.34 8.56 -14.22
CA ALA A 149 -26.67 9.13 -14.32
C ALA A 149 -26.64 10.65 -14.57
N TYR A 150 -25.75 11.40 -13.89
CA TYR A 150 -25.58 12.83 -14.13
C TYR A 150 -25.06 13.13 -15.54
N LEU A 151 -24.11 12.35 -16.02
CA LEU A 151 -23.61 12.46 -17.40
C LEU A 151 -24.71 12.20 -18.42
N ALA A 152 -25.54 11.18 -18.18
CA ALA A 152 -26.68 10.84 -19.06
C ALA A 152 -27.76 11.93 -19.05
N ALA A 153 -28.01 12.57 -17.89
CA ALA A 153 -28.95 13.67 -17.77
C ALA A 153 -28.41 15.00 -18.37
N GLY A 154 -27.09 15.10 -18.59
CA GLY A 154 -26.44 16.30 -19.09
C GLY A 154 -26.37 17.46 -18.08
N SER A 155 -26.69 17.22 -16.81
CA SER A 155 -26.64 18.24 -15.75
C SER A 155 -26.57 17.61 -14.36
N ILE A 156 -25.95 18.34 -13.44
CA ILE A 156 -25.93 18.04 -12.00
C ILE A 156 -26.92 18.99 -11.32
N PRO A 157 -27.94 18.48 -10.60
CA PRO A 157 -28.86 19.33 -9.85
C PRO A 157 -28.13 20.06 -8.72
N VAL A 158 -28.21 21.38 -8.70
CA VAL A 158 -27.64 22.22 -7.64
C VAL A 158 -28.68 22.34 -6.51
N LEU A 159 -28.24 22.10 -5.27
CA LEU A 159 -29.09 22.29 -4.09
C LEU A 159 -29.24 23.78 -3.78
N ASP A 160 -30.34 24.17 -3.10
CA ASP A 160 -30.62 25.56 -2.70
C ASP A 160 -29.51 26.16 -1.81
N ALA A 161 -28.82 25.30 -1.05
CA ALA A 161 -27.65 25.66 -0.25
C ALA A 161 -26.41 24.87 -0.75
N PRO A 162 -25.69 25.37 -1.76
CA PRO A 162 -24.44 24.77 -2.20
C PRO A 162 -23.38 24.86 -1.11
N GLY A 163 -22.42 23.92 -1.11
CA GLY A 163 -21.33 23.91 -0.16
C GLY A 163 -20.33 25.06 -0.37
N THR A 164 -19.50 25.31 0.62
CA THR A 164 -18.44 26.32 0.59
C THR A 164 -17.11 25.74 0.10
N LEU A 165 -16.17 26.61 -0.27
CA LEU A 165 -14.79 26.25 -0.60
C LEU A 165 -13.84 26.92 0.38
N SER A 166 -12.92 26.17 0.93
CA SER A 166 -11.82 26.66 1.77
C SER A 166 -10.51 26.00 1.34
N HIS A 167 -9.39 26.51 1.82
CA HIS A 167 -8.07 25.97 1.55
C HIS A 167 -7.35 25.69 2.87
N ARG A 168 -6.58 24.59 2.92
CA ARG A 168 -5.77 24.22 4.09
C ARG A 168 -4.51 23.50 3.64
N ASP A 169 -3.36 24.04 3.99
CA ASP A 169 -2.09 23.34 3.91
C ASP A 169 -1.96 22.42 5.14
N VAL A 170 -1.62 21.16 4.92
CA VAL A 170 -1.51 20.14 5.96
C VAL A 170 -0.09 19.60 6.12
N LEU A 171 0.85 20.01 5.27
CA LEU A 171 2.20 19.44 5.21
C LEU A 171 2.95 19.53 6.54
N ALA A 172 2.89 20.68 7.21
CA ALA A 172 3.59 20.87 8.48
C ALA A 172 2.97 20.03 9.61
N ASP A 173 1.64 19.97 9.68
CA ASP A 173 0.92 19.17 10.68
C ASP A 173 1.13 17.67 10.44
N TYR A 174 1.11 17.25 9.18
CA TYR A 174 1.43 15.88 8.77
C TYR A 174 2.86 15.48 9.19
N ALA A 175 3.86 16.32 8.86
CA ALA A 175 5.24 16.05 9.21
C ALA A 175 5.46 15.97 10.72
N ALA A 176 4.83 16.85 11.49
CA ALA A 176 4.88 16.82 12.95
C ALA A 176 4.26 15.53 13.49
N TYR A 177 3.07 15.14 12.96
CA TYR A 177 2.38 13.93 13.38
C TYR A 177 3.21 12.66 13.11
N LEU A 178 3.84 12.53 11.94
CA LEU A 178 4.70 11.37 11.67
C LEU A 178 5.89 11.30 12.65
N ARG A 179 6.50 12.46 12.98
CA ARG A 179 7.60 12.50 13.95
C ARG A 179 7.17 12.22 15.38
N GLU A 180 5.90 12.41 15.72
CA GLU A 180 5.33 11.95 17.00
C GLU A 180 5.18 10.42 17.01
N LEU A 181 4.79 9.80 15.88
CA LEU A 181 4.66 8.35 15.79
C LEU A 181 6.01 7.64 15.81
N VAL A 182 7.04 8.21 15.15
CA VAL A 182 8.39 7.63 15.10
C VAL A 182 9.45 8.70 15.42
N ASP A 183 10.00 8.64 16.63
CA ASP A 183 11.07 9.54 17.06
C ASP A 183 12.41 9.15 16.42
N LEU A 184 12.89 9.97 15.47
CA LEU A 184 14.19 9.84 14.84
C LEU A 184 15.27 10.78 15.44
N THR A 185 14.98 11.48 16.54
CA THR A 185 15.93 12.46 17.13
C THR A 185 17.17 11.80 17.75
N ARG A 186 17.08 10.51 18.06
CA ARG A 186 18.14 9.73 18.71
C ARG A 186 18.80 8.70 17.83
N VAL A 187 18.45 8.64 16.54
CA VAL A 187 19.11 7.72 15.62
C VAL A 187 20.58 8.10 15.46
N ARG A 188 21.44 7.13 15.19
CA ARG A 188 22.83 7.42 14.84
C ARG A 188 22.86 8.26 13.57
N PRO A 189 23.89 9.09 13.35
CA PRO A 189 24.03 9.78 12.07
C PRO A 189 24.01 8.80 10.89
N LEU A 190 23.14 9.06 9.93
CA LEU A 190 22.95 8.23 8.73
C LEU A 190 22.96 9.11 7.48
N ARG A 191 23.57 8.60 6.43
CA ARG A 191 23.52 9.16 5.07
C ARG A 191 22.49 8.38 4.25
N VAL A 192 21.46 9.07 3.77
CA VAL A 192 20.31 8.49 3.08
C VAL A 192 20.16 9.12 1.71
N VAL A 193 20.33 8.35 0.64
CA VAL A 193 19.95 8.80 -0.70
C VAL A 193 18.46 8.59 -0.86
N VAL A 194 17.75 9.59 -1.34
CA VAL A 194 16.30 9.47 -1.57
C VAL A 194 15.97 9.81 -3.00
N ASP A 195 15.33 8.89 -3.69
CA ASP A 195 14.78 9.06 -5.03
C ASP A 195 13.28 9.34 -4.93
N ALA A 196 12.89 10.54 -5.31
CA ALA A 196 11.48 10.94 -5.34
C ALA A 196 10.82 10.69 -6.71
N GLY A 197 11.57 10.25 -7.73
CA GLY A 197 11.05 9.98 -9.08
C GLY A 197 10.24 11.14 -9.69
N ASN A 198 10.61 12.40 -9.39
CA ASN A 198 9.84 13.61 -9.71
C ASN A 198 8.41 13.64 -9.12
N GLY A 199 8.12 12.73 -8.17
CA GLY A 199 6.84 12.57 -7.48
C GLY A 199 6.75 13.33 -6.16
N MET A 200 5.66 13.06 -5.41
CA MET A 200 5.33 13.77 -4.17
C MET A 200 6.35 13.55 -3.04
N GLY A 201 7.22 12.54 -3.12
CA GLY A 201 8.37 12.38 -2.24
C GLY A 201 9.28 13.63 -2.21
N GLY A 202 9.37 14.37 -3.34
CA GLY A 202 10.11 15.63 -3.40
C GLY A 202 9.56 16.74 -2.50
N LEU A 203 8.27 16.68 -2.14
CA LEU A 203 7.62 17.59 -1.20
C LEU A 203 7.69 17.05 0.24
N THR A 204 7.36 15.79 0.44
CA THR A 204 7.18 15.22 1.79
C THR A 204 8.49 14.90 2.49
N VAL A 205 9.53 14.43 1.77
CA VAL A 205 10.84 14.09 2.36
C VAL A 205 11.51 15.29 3.01
N PRO A 206 11.63 16.47 2.37
CA PRO A 206 12.19 17.65 3.01
C PRO A 206 11.40 18.12 4.25
N ALA A 207 10.09 17.92 4.25
CA ALA A 207 9.23 18.28 5.37
C ALA A 207 9.39 17.32 6.56
N VAL A 208 9.41 16.01 6.29
CA VAL A 208 9.42 14.98 7.34
C VAL A 208 10.84 14.64 7.79
N LEU A 209 11.78 14.42 6.88
CA LEU A 209 13.14 13.95 7.22
C LEU A 209 14.17 15.10 7.34
N ALA A 210 13.81 16.32 6.93
CA ALA A 210 14.67 17.50 7.06
C ALA A 210 13.94 18.64 7.80
N THR A 211 14.12 19.90 7.40
CA THR A 211 13.64 21.07 8.16
C THR A 211 12.61 21.91 7.40
N ALA A 212 12.13 21.48 6.24
CA ALA A 212 11.25 22.30 5.39
C ALA A 212 9.90 22.62 6.04
N ALA A 213 9.40 21.77 6.95
CA ALA A 213 8.20 22.01 7.75
C ALA A 213 8.47 22.83 9.03
N GLY A 214 9.66 23.40 9.21
CA GLY A 214 10.03 24.13 10.44
C GLY A 214 10.34 23.23 11.64
N LEU A 215 10.41 21.93 11.46
CA LEU A 215 10.74 20.97 12.52
C LEU A 215 12.26 20.94 12.77
N PRO A 216 12.72 20.53 13.97
CA PRO A 216 14.14 20.38 14.28
C PRO A 216 14.86 19.43 13.31
N ALA A 217 16.14 19.69 13.02
CA ALA A 217 16.96 18.81 12.21
C ALA A 217 17.10 17.43 12.86
N LEU A 218 17.03 16.40 12.04
CA LEU A 218 17.34 15.02 12.42
C LEU A 218 18.82 14.72 12.15
N PRO A 219 19.43 13.71 12.77
CA PRO A 219 20.80 13.29 12.49
C PRO A 219 20.88 12.48 11.17
N LEU A 220 20.24 13.01 10.12
CA LEU A 220 20.19 12.42 8.77
C LEU A 220 20.81 13.38 7.75
N GLU A 221 21.72 12.88 6.93
CA GLU A 221 22.16 13.55 5.71
C GLU A 221 21.35 13.01 4.54
N VAL A 222 20.34 13.77 4.11
CA VAL A 222 19.47 13.40 2.98
C VAL A 222 20.10 13.89 1.68
N ILE A 223 20.41 12.97 0.76
CA ILE A 223 20.93 13.24 -0.59
C ILE A 223 19.77 13.08 -1.56
N PRO A 224 19.28 14.17 -2.18
CA PRO A 224 18.09 14.12 -3.03
C PRO A 224 18.41 13.67 -4.47
N LEU A 225 17.57 12.79 -5.03
CA LEU A 225 17.47 12.49 -6.45
C LEU A 225 16.06 12.84 -6.93
N TYR A 226 15.94 13.61 -8.01
CA TYR A 226 14.68 13.90 -8.72
C TYR A 226 13.58 14.48 -7.82
N PHE A 227 13.95 15.42 -6.93
CA PHE A 227 13.01 16.09 -6.01
C PHE A 227 12.17 17.18 -6.68
N GLU A 228 12.53 17.63 -7.88
CA GLU A 228 11.70 18.55 -8.65
C GLU A 228 10.39 17.85 -9.04
N LEU A 229 9.25 18.45 -8.66
CA LEU A 229 7.94 17.88 -8.93
C LEU A 229 7.58 18.06 -10.40
N ASP A 230 7.50 16.97 -11.15
CA ASP A 230 7.19 16.96 -12.58
C ASP A 230 6.36 15.73 -12.96
N GLY A 231 5.06 15.94 -13.21
CA GLY A 231 4.13 14.86 -13.62
C GLY A 231 4.42 14.24 -14.98
N THR A 232 5.44 14.72 -15.72
CA THR A 232 5.91 14.10 -16.96
C THR A 232 6.94 12.99 -16.72
N PHE A 233 7.51 12.92 -15.49
CA PHE A 233 8.52 11.93 -15.08
C PHE A 233 9.75 11.87 -16.02
N PRO A 234 10.50 12.98 -16.16
CA PRO A 234 11.53 13.10 -17.19
C PRO A 234 12.76 12.20 -17.00
N ASN A 235 13.00 11.67 -15.80
CA ASN A 235 14.17 10.87 -15.49
C ASN A 235 13.89 9.36 -15.63
N HIS A 236 12.89 8.86 -14.93
CA HIS A 236 12.37 7.49 -15.04
C HIS A 236 10.91 7.46 -14.60
N GLU A 237 10.19 6.39 -14.91
CA GLU A 237 8.83 6.20 -14.41
C GLU A 237 8.82 6.11 -12.87
N ALA A 238 7.84 6.75 -12.23
CA ALA A 238 7.72 6.75 -10.77
C ALA A 238 7.16 5.42 -10.23
N ASN A 239 7.73 4.31 -10.66
CA ASN A 239 7.38 2.95 -10.28
C ASN A 239 8.60 2.17 -9.77
N PRO A 240 9.00 2.31 -8.50
CA PRO A 240 10.17 1.62 -7.96
C PRO A 240 10.03 0.10 -7.86
N LEU A 241 8.86 -0.47 -8.15
CA LEU A 241 8.67 -1.93 -8.26
C LEU A 241 9.42 -2.50 -9.49
N GLU A 242 9.58 -1.68 -10.54
CA GLU A 242 10.34 -2.05 -11.73
C GLU A 242 11.84 -1.84 -11.47
N PRO A 243 12.69 -2.88 -11.54
CA PRO A 243 14.13 -2.78 -11.22
C PRO A 243 14.87 -1.73 -12.04
N ALA A 244 14.44 -1.46 -13.27
CA ALA A 244 15.05 -0.46 -14.14
C ALA A 244 14.96 0.96 -13.54
N ASN A 245 13.94 1.24 -12.73
CA ASN A 245 13.72 2.54 -12.11
C ASN A 245 14.49 2.72 -10.78
N LEU A 246 15.22 1.68 -10.31
CA LEU A 246 16.08 1.76 -9.13
C LEU A 246 17.57 1.97 -9.48
N VAL A 247 17.95 1.88 -10.76
CA VAL A 247 19.35 1.89 -11.18
C VAL A 247 20.10 3.15 -10.73
N ASP A 248 19.46 4.32 -10.86
CA ASP A 248 20.09 5.59 -10.48
C ASP A 248 20.24 5.70 -8.96
N LEU A 249 19.23 5.25 -8.19
CA LEU A 249 19.30 5.18 -6.73
C LEU A 249 20.43 4.23 -6.28
N GLN A 250 20.53 3.04 -6.88
CA GLN A 250 21.57 2.07 -6.57
C GLN A 250 22.98 2.64 -6.85
N ALA A 251 23.15 3.31 -7.99
CA ALA A 251 24.41 3.97 -8.35
C ALA A 251 24.74 5.10 -7.36
N ALA A 252 23.78 5.94 -7.00
CA ALA A 252 23.98 7.05 -6.08
C ALA A 252 24.31 6.59 -4.66
N VAL A 253 23.70 5.50 -4.18
CA VAL A 253 24.04 4.90 -2.86
C VAL A 253 25.52 4.54 -2.83
N LEU A 254 26.01 3.87 -3.87
CA LEU A 254 27.43 3.49 -3.97
C LEU A 254 28.35 4.70 -4.14
N GLU A 255 27.99 5.67 -4.99
CA GLU A 255 28.79 6.87 -5.26
C GLU A 255 28.98 7.72 -4.00
N HIS A 256 27.91 7.90 -3.24
CA HIS A 256 27.95 8.72 -2.02
C HIS A 256 28.37 7.94 -0.77
N GLY A 257 28.58 6.62 -0.86
CA GLY A 257 28.84 5.76 0.30
C GLY A 257 27.73 5.90 1.34
N ALA A 258 26.49 5.90 0.87
CA ALA A 258 25.34 6.08 1.74
C ALA A 258 25.05 4.80 2.55
N ASP A 259 24.44 4.96 3.72
CA ASP A 259 24.03 3.85 4.58
C ASP A 259 22.82 3.11 4.01
N LEU A 260 21.95 3.81 3.27
CA LEU A 260 20.77 3.27 2.59
C LEU A 260 20.26 4.22 1.51
N GLY A 261 19.47 3.66 0.60
CA GLY A 261 18.66 4.38 -0.37
C GLY A 261 17.17 4.15 -0.14
N LEU A 262 16.34 5.17 -0.38
CA LEU A 262 14.88 5.10 -0.35
C LEU A 262 14.34 5.56 -1.70
N ALA A 263 13.36 4.86 -2.26
CA ALA A 263 12.61 5.31 -3.44
C ALA A 263 11.13 5.37 -3.13
N PHE A 264 10.50 6.48 -3.52
CA PHE A 264 9.05 6.67 -3.39
C PHE A 264 8.39 6.59 -4.77
N ASP A 265 7.15 6.14 -4.84
CA ASP A 265 6.38 6.20 -6.06
C ASP A 265 5.74 7.59 -6.26
N GLY A 266 4.99 7.77 -7.37
CA GLY A 266 4.55 9.09 -7.81
C GLY A 266 3.74 9.89 -6.78
N ASP A 267 2.88 9.25 -5.99
CA ASP A 267 2.08 9.87 -4.94
C ASP A 267 2.58 9.59 -3.51
N ALA A 268 3.76 8.94 -3.41
CA ALA A 268 4.55 8.72 -2.21
C ALA A 268 3.90 7.86 -1.11
N ASP A 269 2.88 7.05 -1.45
CA ASP A 269 2.26 6.13 -0.50
C ASP A 269 3.04 4.80 -0.34
N ARG A 270 4.07 4.58 -1.18
CA ARG A 270 4.97 3.41 -1.13
C ARG A 270 6.41 3.83 -0.91
N CYS A 271 7.17 2.96 -0.21
CA CYS A 271 8.59 3.13 -0.01
C CYS A 271 9.35 1.84 -0.34
N PHE A 272 10.34 1.94 -1.20
CA PHE A 272 11.29 0.90 -1.57
C PHE A 272 12.67 1.22 -1.02
N VAL A 273 13.47 0.21 -0.78
CA VAL A 273 14.72 0.33 -0.04
C VAL A 273 15.87 -0.29 -0.82
N VAL A 274 17.02 0.37 -0.80
CA VAL A 274 18.30 -0.11 -1.32
C VAL A 274 19.29 -0.12 -0.16
N ASP A 275 20.07 -1.19 0.00
CA ASP A 275 21.11 -1.28 1.00
C ASP A 275 22.41 -0.56 0.59
N GLU A 276 23.39 -0.49 1.48
CA GLU A 276 24.69 0.16 1.25
C GLU A 276 25.55 -0.51 0.16
N LEU A 277 25.17 -1.73 -0.26
CA LEU A 277 25.81 -2.44 -1.38
C LEU A 277 25.11 -2.15 -2.72
N GLY A 278 24.11 -1.26 -2.74
CA GLY A 278 23.32 -0.97 -3.92
C GLY A 278 22.34 -2.09 -4.29
N GLN A 279 22.02 -3.00 -3.36
CA GLN A 279 21.07 -4.07 -3.59
C GLN A 279 19.66 -3.68 -3.12
N ALA A 280 18.65 -4.02 -3.92
CA ALA A 280 17.27 -3.79 -3.52
C ALA A 280 16.87 -4.72 -2.37
N VAL A 281 16.35 -4.15 -1.28
CA VAL A 281 15.75 -4.88 -0.17
C VAL A 281 14.30 -5.21 -0.54
N THR A 282 13.91 -6.49 -0.42
CA THR A 282 12.55 -6.90 -0.81
C THR A 282 11.49 -6.23 0.07
N PRO A 283 10.34 -5.80 -0.50
CA PRO A 283 9.25 -5.24 0.29
C PRO A 283 8.76 -6.18 1.41
N SER A 284 8.86 -7.50 1.22
CA SER A 284 8.55 -8.49 2.26
C SER A 284 9.52 -8.42 3.43
N ALA A 285 10.82 -8.21 3.19
CA ALA A 285 11.80 -8.02 4.26
C ALA A 285 11.50 -6.73 5.06
N VAL A 286 11.22 -5.63 4.35
CA VAL A 286 10.81 -4.37 5.00
C VAL A 286 9.52 -4.58 5.82
N ALA A 287 8.51 -5.27 5.27
CA ALA A 287 7.28 -5.59 5.99
C ALA A 287 7.54 -6.41 7.27
N ALA A 288 8.43 -7.40 7.23
CA ALA A 288 8.80 -8.21 8.39
C ALA A 288 9.54 -7.38 9.45
N ILE A 289 10.48 -6.53 9.03
CA ILE A 289 11.24 -5.62 9.92
C ILE A 289 10.28 -4.64 10.62
N VAL A 290 9.41 -3.99 9.86
CA VAL A 290 8.46 -3.01 10.42
C VAL A 290 7.42 -3.70 11.32
N ALA A 291 6.92 -4.88 10.91
CA ALA A 291 6.00 -5.68 11.72
C ALA A 291 6.61 -6.02 13.10
N LEU A 292 7.86 -6.49 13.12
CA LEU A 292 8.56 -6.81 14.36
C LEU A 292 8.71 -5.58 15.26
N ARG A 293 9.07 -4.43 14.67
CA ARG A 293 9.21 -3.17 15.41
C ARG A 293 7.86 -2.72 15.98
N GLU A 294 6.78 -2.76 15.22
CA GLU A 294 5.45 -2.39 15.67
C GLU A 294 4.91 -3.33 16.76
N ILE A 295 5.11 -4.65 16.65
CA ILE A 295 4.77 -5.62 17.68
C ILE A 295 5.52 -5.29 18.98
N THR A 296 6.82 -5.00 18.87
CA THR A 296 7.67 -4.67 20.03
C THR A 296 7.22 -3.36 20.69
N ARG A 297 6.93 -2.33 19.89
CA ARG A 297 6.44 -1.01 20.37
C ARG A 297 5.12 -1.16 21.14
N VAL A 298 4.14 -1.83 20.56
CA VAL A 298 2.81 -2.04 21.17
C VAL A 298 2.91 -2.84 22.47
N ARG A 299 3.79 -3.82 22.54
CA ARG A 299 4.03 -4.54 23.81
C ARG A 299 4.67 -3.68 24.89
N ALA A 300 5.65 -2.87 24.50
CA ALA A 300 6.37 -2.01 25.44
C ALA A 300 5.46 -0.90 26.00
N SER A 301 4.50 -0.39 25.22
CA SER A 301 3.53 0.62 25.67
C SER A 301 2.43 0.06 26.58
N GLY A 302 2.26 -1.27 26.62
CA GLY A 302 1.14 -1.92 27.31
C GLY A 302 -0.21 -1.67 26.62
N GLU A 303 -0.20 -1.14 25.39
CA GLU A 303 -1.40 -0.99 24.58
C GLU A 303 -1.96 -2.36 24.18
N THR A 304 -3.26 -2.52 24.28
CA THR A 304 -3.92 -3.74 23.80
C THR A 304 -4.33 -3.55 22.33
N GLY A 305 -3.92 -4.45 21.46
CA GLY A 305 -4.38 -4.47 20.07
C GLY A 305 -5.89 -4.75 20.00
N GLY A 306 -6.65 -3.85 19.40
CA GLY A 306 -8.06 -4.08 19.09
C GLY A 306 -8.92 -2.84 19.09
N ALA A 307 -9.59 -2.55 17.94
CA ALA A 307 -10.69 -1.61 17.85
C ALA A 307 -11.90 -2.18 18.60
N GLY A 308 -12.29 -1.54 19.66
CA GLY A 308 -13.50 -1.81 20.43
C GLY A 308 -13.55 -0.83 21.58
N ASP A 309 -14.62 -0.06 21.64
CA ASP A 309 -14.89 0.91 22.72
C ASP A 309 -14.62 0.27 24.09
N ALA A 310 -13.56 0.72 24.75
CA ALA A 310 -13.12 0.25 26.06
C ALA A 310 -14.13 0.60 27.20
N ARG A 311 -15.34 1.00 26.85
CA ARG A 311 -16.39 1.43 27.79
C ARG A 311 -17.48 0.40 28.09
N GLU A 312 -17.54 -0.74 27.36
CA GLU A 312 -18.69 -1.67 27.55
C GLU A 312 -18.38 -3.06 28.11
N THR A 313 -17.11 -3.45 28.29
CA THR A 313 -16.82 -4.75 28.92
C THR A 313 -15.87 -4.60 30.09
N GLY A 314 -16.42 -4.63 31.30
CA GLY A 314 -15.68 -4.58 32.57
C GLY A 314 -14.91 -5.85 32.89
N ALA A 315 -14.16 -6.42 31.95
CA ALA A 315 -13.21 -7.50 32.17
C ALA A 315 -11.84 -7.06 31.65
N ALA A 316 -10.90 -6.83 32.57
CA ALA A 316 -9.48 -6.66 32.29
C ALA A 316 -8.93 -8.00 31.73
N ASP A 317 -9.03 -8.22 30.41
CA ASP A 317 -8.34 -9.31 29.74
C ASP A 317 -6.97 -8.80 29.29
N ALA A 318 -5.96 -9.07 30.10
CA ALA A 318 -4.56 -8.64 29.92
C ALA A 318 -3.83 -9.34 28.77
N THR A 319 -4.55 -10.09 27.91
CA THR A 319 -3.98 -10.88 26.80
C THR A 319 -4.68 -10.60 25.47
N ARG A 320 -4.89 -9.32 25.11
CA ARG A 320 -5.44 -9.04 23.80
C ARG A 320 -4.37 -9.30 22.74
N GLU A 321 -4.64 -10.28 21.87
CA GLU A 321 -3.74 -10.77 20.84
C GLU A 321 -3.37 -9.65 19.85
N ILE A 322 -2.06 -9.43 19.67
CA ILE A 322 -1.56 -8.52 18.62
C ILE A 322 -1.74 -9.19 17.27
N ARG A 323 -2.34 -8.50 16.31
CA ARG A 323 -2.55 -8.97 14.94
C ARG A 323 -1.82 -8.09 13.95
N VAL A 324 -1.25 -8.73 12.92
CA VAL A 324 -0.58 -8.08 11.79
C VAL A 324 -1.11 -8.70 10.51
N VAL A 325 -1.53 -7.85 9.56
CA VAL A 325 -2.07 -8.30 8.27
C VAL A 325 -0.95 -8.39 7.24
N HIS A 326 -1.00 -9.40 6.38
CA HIS A 326 -0.14 -9.50 5.21
C HIS A 326 -0.91 -10.09 4.02
N ASN A 327 -0.54 -9.72 2.80
CA ASN A 327 -1.17 -10.36 1.64
C ASN A 327 -0.55 -11.73 1.34
N LEU A 328 -1.26 -12.51 0.53
CA LEU A 328 -0.90 -13.91 0.27
C LEU A 328 0.39 -14.10 -0.55
N ILE A 329 0.88 -13.03 -1.22
CA ILE A 329 2.13 -13.06 -2.02
C ILE A 329 3.34 -12.48 -1.29
N THR A 330 3.21 -12.07 -0.03
CA THR A 330 4.38 -11.77 0.80
C THR A 330 5.19 -13.04 1.05
N SER A 331 6.51 -12.87 1.18
CA SER A 331 7.40 -13.96 1.58
C SER A 331 6.94 -14.63 2.87
N ARG A 332 7.15 -15.92 2.98
CA ARG A 332 6.90 -16.74 4.18
C ARG A 332 7.57 -16.17 5.44
N ILE A 333 8.68 -15.46 5.29
CA ILE A 333 9.36 -14.82 6.43
C ILE A 333 8.44 -13.85 7.19
N VAL A 334 7.47 -13.22 6.51
CA VAL A 334 6.55 -12.27 7.15
C VAL A 334 5.69 -12.95 8.21
N PRO A 335 4.84 -13.95 7.91
CA PRO A 335 4.07 -14.65 8.93
C PRO A 335 4.95 -15.38 9.95
N GLU A 336 6.11 -15.88 9.59
CA GLU A 336 7.05 -16.52 10.52
C GLU A 336 7.61 -15.52 11.54
N THR A 337 8.02 -14.32 11.10
CA THR A 337 8.48 -13.24 11.99
C THR A 337 7.37 -12.80 12.94
N ILE A 338 6.15 -12.64 12.45
CA ILE A 338 4.98 -12.27 13.26
C ILE A 338 4.72 -13.33 14.34
N ALA A 339 4.72 -14.61 13.95
CA ALA A 339 4.50 -15.72 14.87
C ALA A 339 5.64 -15.88 15.90
N ALA A 340 6.89 -15.76 15.47
CA ALA A 340 8.07 -15.79 16.35
C ALA A 340 8.04 -14.64 17.37
N ALA A 341 7.55 -13.48 16.96
CA ALA A 341 7.26 -12.39 17.86
C ALA A 341 6.00 -12.62 18.73
N GLY A 342 5.33 -13.77 18.68
CA GLY A 342 4.15 -14.15 19.47
C GLY A 342 2.91 -13.31 19.13
N ALA A 343 2.79 -12.83 17.90
CA ALA A 343 1.62 -12.16 17.36
C ALA A 343 0.91 -13.06 16.34
N ILE A 344 -0.29 -12.68 15.92
CA ILE A 344 -1.09 -13.44 14.95
C ILE A 344 -0.92 -12.81 13.57
N ALA A 345 -0.46 -13.60 12.61
CA ALA A 345 -0.46 -13.27 11.21
C ALA A 345 -1.86 -13.46 10.60
N VAL A 346 -2.41 -12.41 10.01
CA VAL A 346 -3.71 -12.42 9.33
C VAL A 346 -3.47 -12.30 7.84
N ARG A 347 -3.70 -13.40 7.12
CA ARG A 347 -3.49 -13.46 5.66
C ARG A 347 -4.71 -12.93 4.91
N THR A 348 -4.48 -12.13 3.86
CA THR A 348 -5.54 -11.56 3.02
C THR A 348 -5.24 -11.67 1.53
N GLN A 349 -6.24 -11.39 0.70
CA GLN A 349 -6.07 -11.20 -0.74
C GLN A 349 -5.20 -9.99 -1.05
N VAL A 350 -4.72 -9.87 -2.29
CA VAL A 350 -3.99 -8.70 -2.78
C VAL A 350 -4.96 -7.55 -3.04
N GLY A 351 -4.64 -6.38 -2.49
CA GLY A 351 -5.39 -5.14 -2.76
C GLY A 351 -5.44 -4.20 -1.56
N HIS A 352 -5.01 -2.97 -1.78
CA HIS A 352 -4.84 -1.98 -0.71
C HIS A 352 -6.13 -1.66 0.08
N SER A 353 -7.30 -1.66 -0.56
CA SER A 353 -8.56 -1.45 0.15
C SER A 353 -8.96 -2.65 1.01
N LEU A 354 -8.67 -3.89 0.56
CA LEU A 354 -9.00 -5.10 1.29
C LEU A 354 -8.17 -5.22 2.58
N ILE A 355 -6.90 -4.84 2.55
CA ILE A 355 -6.06 -4.81 3.76
C ILE A 355 -6.62 -3.84 4.80
N LYS A 356 -7.02 -2.63 4.39
CA LYS A 356 -7.63 -1.64 5.29
C LYS A 356 -8.88 -2.18 5.97
N ASP A 357 -9.76 -2.84 5.22
CA ASP A 357 -10.98 -3.45 5.75
C ASP A 357 -10.66 -4.57 6.75
N VAL A 358 -9.68 -5.44 6.45
CA VAL A 358 -9.24 -6.51 7.35
C VAL A 358 -8.57 -5.94 8.61
N MET A 359 -7.74 -4.90 8.49
CA MET A 359 -7.14 -4.23 9.65
C MET A 359 -8.21 -3.64 10.56
N HIS A 360 -9.21 -2.97 10.00
CA HIS A 360 -10.35 -2.44 10.75
C HIS A 360 -11.14 -3.55 11.46
N ALA A 361 -11.48 -4.62 10.74
CA ALA A 361 -12.28 -5.73 11.26
C ALA A 361 -11.54 -6.52 12.37
N THR A 362 -10.22 -6.63 12.28
CA THR A 362 -9.40 -7.43 13.20
C THR A 362 -8.71 -6.62 14.29
N GLY A 363 -8.68 -5.29 14.15
CA GLY A 363 -7.91 -4.41 15.02
C GLY A 363 -6.39 -4.62 14.89
N ALA A 364 -5.92 -5.05 13.71
CA ALA A 364 -4.51 -5.26 13.47
C ALA A 364 -3.71 -3.94 13.60
N ILE A 365 -2.50 -4.04 14.17
CA ILE A 365 -1.65 -2.88 14.43
C ILE A 365 -0.89 -2.41 13.20
N PHE A 366 -0.60 -3.33 12.28
CA PHE A 366 0.19 -3.12 11.07
C PHE A 366 -0.31 -4.03 9.95
N GLY A 367 -0.09 -3.60 8.71
CA GLY A 367 -0.29 -4.40 7.51
C GLY A 367 0.84 -4.18 6.51
N GLY A 368 1.24 -5.23 5.78
CA GLY A 368 2.29 -5.13 4.76
C GLY A 368 1.97 -5.91 3.49
N GLU A 369 2.34 -5.33 2.34
CA GLU A 369 2.19 -5.97 1.03
C GLU A 369 3.54 -6.15 0.32
N HIS A 370 3.59 -7.13 -0.57
CA HIS A 370 4.73 -7.29 -1.48
C HIS A 370 4.89 -6.13 -2.47
N SER A 371 3.84 -5.34 -2.67
CA SER A 371 3.84 -4.12 -3.50
C SER A 371 4.41 -2.87 -2.82
N ALA A 372 4.98 -3.02 -1.61
CA ALA A 372 5.54 -1.95 -0.78
C ALA A 372 4.52 -0.93 -0.26
N HIS A 373 3.25 -1.32 -0.09
CA HIS A 373 2.32 -0.59 0.75
C HIS A 373 2.43 -1.10 2.19
N TYR A 374 2.50 -0.17 3.13
CA TYR A 374 2.63 -0.45 4.56
C TYR A 374 1.60 0.35 5.33
N TYR A 375 0.74 -0.33 6.08
CA TYR A 375 -0.45 0.20 6.73
C TYR A 375 -0.26 0.26 8.23
N PHE A 376 -0.65 1.35 8.86
CA PHE A 376 -0.42 1.56 10.29
C PHE A 376 -1.74 1.88 11.00
N ARG A 377 -2.07 1.14 12.07
CA ARG A 377 -3.25 1.41 12.92
C ARG A 377 -3.22 2.84 13.42
N ASP A 378 -2.05 3.32 13.87
CA ASP A 378 -1.88 4.64 14.45
C ASP A 378 -1.87 5.75 13.38
N PHE A 379 -1.92 5.35 12.11
CA PHE A 379 -2.22 6.20 10.95
C PHE A 379 -3.59 5.83 10.34
N TRP A 380 -4.59 5.61 11.19
CA TRP A 380 -5.97 5.25 10.84
C TRP A 380 -6.11 3.98 9.98
N GLY A 381 -5.15 3.08 10.03
CA GLY A 381 -5.12 1.89 9.18
C GLY A 381 -4.81 2.17 7.72
N ALA A 382 -4.41 3.38 7.38
CA ALA A 382 -4.01 3.75 6.03
C ALA A 382 -2.55 3.40 5.74
N ASP A 383 -2.24 3.27 4.45
CA ASP A 383 -0.89 3.13 3.94
C ASP A 383 -0.12 4.45 4.05
N ASN A 384 1.18 4.34 4.34
CA ASN A 384 2.09 5.46 4.45
C ASN A 384 3.53 5.03 4.17
N GLY A 385 4.07 5.43 3.01
CA GLY A 385 5.43 5.11 2.60
C GLY A 385 6.49 5.81 3.46
N MET A 386 6.24 7.06 3.83
CA MET A 386 7.15 7.85 4.66
C MET A 386 7.27 7.26 6.07
N LEU A 387 6.15 6.83 6.67
CA LEU A 387 6.15 6.22 8.00
C LEU A 387 6.90 4.88 7.98
N ALA A 388 6.75 4.09 6.91
CA ALA A 388 7.53 2.86 6.73
C ALA A 388 9.03 3.15 6.63
N ALA A 389 9.45 4.18 5.88
CA ALA A 389 10.83 4.64 5.81
C ALA A 389 11.37 5.03 7.20
N MET A 390 10.58 5.77 7.98
CA MET A 390 10.96 6.19 9.32
C MET A 390 11.15 5.00 10.28
N HIS A 391 10.24 4.02 10.24
CA HIS A 391 10.38 2.79 11.04
C HIS A 391 11.63 2.00 10.65
N LEU A 392 11.93 1.89 9.34
CA LEU A 392 13.15 1.22 8.86
C LEU A 392 14.40 1.95 9.32
N ILE A 393 14.47 3.28 9.16
CA ILE A 393 15.60 4.10 9.63
C ILE A 393 15.82 3.92 11.14
N ALA A 394 14.76 3.94 11.92
CA ALA A 394 14.85 3.74 13.37
C ALA A 394 15.36 2.33 13.71
N GLN A 395 14.83 1.28 13.08
CA GLN A 395 15.27 -0.10 13.30
C GLN A 395 16.73 -0.30 12.88
N PHE A 396 17.11 0.23 11.72
CA PHE A 396 18.48 0.16 11.23
C PHE A 396 19.46 0.91 12.13
N SER A 397 19.06 2.05 12.68
CA SER A 397 19.88 2.79 13.64
C SER A 397 20.16 2.01 14.95
N GLU A 398 19.26 1.13 15.35
CA GLU A 398 19.39 0.27 16.55
C GLU A 398 20.18 -1.02 16.26
N TYR A 399 20.40 -1.35 14.97
CA TYR A 399 21.12 -2.55 14.56
C TYR A 399 22.64 -2.31 14.52
N ASP A 400 23.41 -3.24 15.09
CA ASP A 400 24.86 -3.18 15.08
C ASP A 400 25.44 -3.86 13.80
N GLY A 401 25.35 -3.14 12.70
CA GLY A 401 25.83 -3.64 11.40
C GLY A 401 25.29 -2.85 10.22
N PRO A 402 25.64 -3.24 8.98
CA PRO A 402 25.12 -2.63 7.77
C PRO A 402 23.68 -3.08 7.49
N LEU A 403 22.97 -2.34 6.64
CA LEU A 403 21.58 -2.66 6.27
C LEU A 403 21.48 -3.99 5.53
N SER A 404 22.46 -4.33 4.71
CA SER A 404 22.53 -5.63 4.01
C SER A 404 22.53 -6.81 4.98
N ALA A 405 23.20 -6.69 6.12
CA ALA A 405 23.20 -7.73 7.15
C ALA A 405 21.83 -7.83 7.85
N LEU A 406 21.22 -6.69 8.18
CA LEU A 406 19.86 -6.65 8.74
C LEU A 406 18.84 -7.27 7.76
N SER A 407 18.87 -6.88 6.50
CA SER A 407 17.92 -7.37 5.49
C SER A 407 18.08 -8.86 5.20
N ALA A 408 19.29 -9.38 5.27
CA ALA A 408 19.59 -10.81 5.07
C ALA A 408 18.88 -11.71 6.10
N GLU A 409 18.71 -11.24 7.35
CA GLU A 409 17.95 -11.96 8.38
C GLU A 409 16.48 -12.18 8.00
N PHE A 410 15.93 -11.28 7.16
CA PHE A 410 14.54 -11.31 6.68
C PHE A 410 14.42 -11.73 5.21
N THR A 411 15.47 -12.31 4.62
CA THR A 411 15.46 -12.80 3.22
C THR A 411 16.06 -14.21 3.11
N PRO A 412 15.59 -15.19 3.93
CA PRO A 412 16.18 -16.54 3.94
C PRO A 412 15.73 -17.38 2.74
N TYR A 413 14.72 -16.97 1.98
CA TYR A 413 14.11 -17.73 0.91
C TYR A 413 14.46 -17.17 -0.47
N ALA A 414 14.56 -18.06 -1.47
CA ALA A 414 14.73 -17.66 -2.86
C ALA A 414 13.36 -17.39 -3.51
N ALA A 415 13.18 -16.20 -4.07
CA ALA A 415 11.95 -15.76 -4.71
C ALA A 415 12.16 -15.45 -6.20
N SER A 416 11.13 -15.71 -7.03
CA SER A 416 11.16 -15.43 -8.48
C SER A 416 10.88 -13.96 -8.83
N GLY A 417 10.36 -13.18 -7.88
CA GLY A 417 9.61 -11.98 -8.20
C GLY A 417 8.28 -12.30 -8.91
N GLU A 418 7.53 -11.27 -9.31
CA GLU A 418 6.30 -11.42 -10.07
C GLU A 418 6.60 -11.61 -11.57
N ILE A 419 6.10 -12.69 -12.18
CA ILE A 419 6.29 -13.00 -13.59
C ILE A 419 4.94 -12.95 -14.31
N ASN A 420 4.83 -12.07 -15.29
CA ASN A 420 3.63 -11.88 -16.08
C ASN A 420 3.62 -12.78 -17.32
N SER A 421 2.47 -13.40 -17.63
CA SER A 421 2.27 -14.20 -18.85
C SER A 421 0.92 -13.89 -19.46
N THR A 422 0.90 -13.57 -20.77
CA THR A 422 -0.34 -13.43 -21.53
C THR A 422 -0.91 -14.82 -21.81
N VAL A 423 -2.17 -15.05 -21.45
CA VAL A 423 -2.84 -16.35 -21.56
C VAL A 423 -4.20 -16.17 -22.20
N THR A 424 -4.52 -17.03 -23.18
CA THR A 424 -5.80 -17.00 -23.90
C THR A 424 -6.92 -17.73 -23.17
N ASP A 425 -6.58 -18.76 -22.37
CA ASP A 425 -7.54 -19.59 -21.63
C ASP A 425 -7.04 -19.80 -20.19
N VAL A 426 -7.43 -18.91 -19.29
CA VAL A 426 -7.07 -18.95 -17.86
C VAL A 426 -7.61 -20.21 -17.17
N PRO A 427 -8.88 -20.63 -17.34
CA PRO A 427 -9.39 -21.87 -16.76
C PRO A 427 -8.61 -23.12 -17.18
N LEU A 428 -8.20 -23.21 -18.43
CA LEU A 428 -7.40 -24.34 -18.92
C LEU A 428 -6.00 -24.35 -18.29
N ALA A 429 -5.36 -23.18 -18.14
CA ALA A 429 -4.07 -23.06 -17.45
C ALA A 429 -4.17 -23.53 -15.98
N TYR A 430 -5.22 -23.15 -15.28
CA TYR A 430 -5.46 -23.63 -13.90
C TYR A 430 -5.67 -25.14 -13.84
N THR A 431 -6.47 -25.71 -14.77
CA THR A 431 -6.70 -27.16 -14.83
C THR A 431 -5.37 -27.92 -14.98
N ARG A 432 -4.50 -27.50 -15.89
CA ARG A 432 -3.17 -28.11 -16.09
C ARG A 432 -2.31 -28.05 -14.84
N ILE A 433 -2.31 -26.90 -14.14
CA ILE A 433 -1.53 -26.73 -12.90
C ILE A 433 -2.07 -27.65 -11.80
N VAL A 434 -3.39 -27.70 -11.60
CA VAL A 434 -4.01 -28.57 -10.60
C VAL A 434 -3.69 -30.03 -10.87
N GLU A 435 -3.82 -30.51 -12.11
CA GLU A 435 -3.49 -31.89 -12.49
C GLU A 435 -2.01 -32.22 -12.27
N ALA A 436 -1.09 -31.31 -12.64
CA ALA A 436 0.35 -31.52 -12.50
C ALA A 436 0.84 -31.54 -11.04
N PHE A 437 0.19 -30.77 -10.17
CA PHE A 437 0.58 -30.63 -8.76
C PHE A 437 -0.29 -31.45 -7.80
N GLN A 438 -1.27 -32.21 -8.30
CA GLN A 438 -2.11 -33.08 -7.48
C GLN A 438 -1.24 -34.10 -6.69
N GLY A 439 -1.42 -34.13 -5.37
CA GLY A 439 -0.63 -34.98 -4.48
C GLY A 439 0.80 -34.52 -4.20
N ARG A 440 1.20 -33.35 -4.72
CA ARG A 440 2.53 -32.74 -4.49
C ARG A 440 2.51 -31.56 -3.53
N GLY A 441 1.33 -30.99 -3.27
CA GLY A 441 1.16 -29.84 -2.39
C GLY A 441 -0.30 -29.64 -1.97
N GLU A 442 -0.49 -28.70 -1.06
CA GLU A 442 -1.80 -28.21 -0.61
C GLU A 442 -2.24 -27.05 -1.50
N PHE A 443 -3.53 -27.02 -1.83
CA PHE A 443 -4.15 -26.02 -2.69
C PHE A 443 -4.96 -25.03 -1.86
N ASP A 444 -4.86 -23.75 -2.21
CA ASP A 444 -5.60 -22.65 -1.61
C ASP A 444 -6.04 -21.68 -2.69
N GLU A 445 -7.31 -21.28 -2.67
CA GLU A 445 -7.96 -20.42 -3.66
C GLU A 445 -8.39 -19.05 -3.07
N LEU A 446 -7.68 -18.56 -2.05
CA LEU A 446 -8.00 -17.26 -1.43
C LEU A 446 -7.95 -16.11 -2.45
N ASP A 447 -6.93 -16.10 -3.33
CA ASP A 447 -6.79 -15.13 -4.44
C ASP A 447 -6.00 -15.80 -5.58
N GLY A 448 -6.70 -16.26 -6.61
CA GLY A 448 -6.14 -17.14 -7.62
C GLY A 448 -5.84 -18.53 -7.03
N LEU A 449 -4.81 -19.19 -7.53
CA LEU A 449 -4.41 -20.54 -7.12
C LEU A 449 -3.04 -20.49 -6.43
N THR A 450 -3.01 -20.80 -5.12
CA THR A 450 -1.77 -21.01 -4.38
C THR A 450 -1.54 -22.50 -4.18
N VAL A 451 -0.32 -22.98 -4.39
CA VAL A 451 0.08 -24.36 -4.09
C VAL A 451 1.30 -24.33 -3.21
N THR A 452 1.23 -25.02 -2.06
CA THR A 452 2.33 -25.11 -1.09
C THR A 452 2.78 -26.56 -0.95
N GLY A 453 4.07 -26.83 -1.13
CA GLY A 453 4.64 -28.18 -1.06
C GLY A 453 6.02 -28.23 -0.37
N GLY A 454 6.57 -29.46 -0.27
CA GLY A 454 7.83 -29.72 0.46
C GLY A 454 7.61 -29.82 1.97
N GLY A 455 8.17 -30.81 2.65
CA GLY A 455 7.92 -31.16 4.04
C GLY A 455 8.21 -30.04 5.05
N GLY A 456 7.17 -29.31 5.40
CA GLY A 456 7.13 -28.38 6.52
C GLY A 456 5.65 -28.20 6.86
N ALA A 457 5.24 -28.51 8.08
CA ALA A 457 3.87 -28.60 8.52
C ALA A 457 3.03 -27.39 8.07
N SER A 458 1.93 -27.68 7.40
CA SER A 458 0.82 -26.79 7.16
C SER A 458 0.28 -26.27 8.49
N GLY A 459 0.58 -25.01 8.80
CA GLY A 459 -0.04 -24.28 9.89
C GLY A 459 -1.19 -23.44 9.38
N ALA A 460 -2.24 -24.08 8.85
CA ALA A 460 -3.54 -23.42 8.73
C ALA A 460 -4.30 -23.69 10.04
N GLY A 461 -4.36 -22.70 10.93
CA GLY A 461 -5.28 -22.66 12.05
C GLY A 461 -4.95 -23.56 13.24
N ALA A 462 -4.05 -23.13 14.10
CA ALA A 462 -4.03 -23.25 15.56
C ALA A 462 -2.60 -22.88 16.03
N GLY A 463 -2.50 -22.00 17.03
CA GLY A 463 -1.22 -21.56 17.55
C GLY A 463 -0.29 -22.72 17.90
N VAL A 464 0.78 -22.84 17.16
CA VAL A 464 1.92 -23.69 17.49
C VAL A 464 3.16 -22.82 17.46
N ALA A 465 3.80 -22.74 18.63
CA ALA A 465 5.12 -22.15 18.78
C ALA A 465 6.11 -22.96 17.92
N VAL A 466 6.56 -22.37 16.81
CA VAL A 466 7.67 -22.91 16.03
C VAL A 466 8.93 -22.24 16.54
N ALA A 467 9.78 -23.02 17.18
CA ALA A 467 11.14 -22.61 17.50
C ALA A 467 11.87 -22.35 16.16
N VAL A 468 12.38 -21.12 16.02
CA VAL A 468 13.25 -20.72 14.90
C VAL A 468 14.52 -21.55 15.00
N PRO A 469 14.84 -22.41 14.02
CA PRO A 469 16.18 -22.97 13.96
C PRO A 469 17.12 -21.84 13.51
N VAL A 470 18.00 -21.41 14.39
CA VAL A 470 19.20 -20.68 13.98
C VAL A 470 19.89 -21.56 12.94
N ALA A 471 20.05 -21.04 11.73
CA ALA A 471 20.71 -21.75 10.64
C ALA A 471 22.16 -22.00 11.06
N ASP A 472 22.45 -23.24 11.40
CA ASP A 472 23.81 -23.74 11.49
C ASP A 472 24.32 -23.90 10.04
N ALA A 473 25.25 -23.05 9.66
CA ALA A 473 25.90 -23.11 8.36
C ALA A 473 26.84 -24.31 8.31
N GLY A 474 26.42 -25.40 7.69
CA GLY A 474 27.31 -26.51 7.36
C GLY A 474 26.66 -27.85 7.42
N GLY A 475 26.33 -28.44 6.29
CA GLY A 475 25.94 -29.86 6.25
C GLY A 475 25.50 -30.30 4.86
N ALA A 476 26.45 -30.93 4.18
CA ALA A 476 26.36 -31.54 2.88
C ALA A 476 25.13 -32.42 2.64
N ASP A 477 24.70 -32.42 1.37
CA ASP A 477 24.07 -33.51 0.60
C ASP A 477 23.57 -34.73 1.38
N ALA A 478 22.27 -34.77 1.59
CA ALA A 478 21.56 -36.00 1.81
C ALA A 478 20.69 -36.32 0.58
N ASP A 479 21.33 -36.86 -0.44
CA ASP A 479 20.67 -37.62 -1.49
C ASP A 479 20.02 -38.84 -0.88
N GLY A 480 18.72 -38.84 -0.73
CA GLY A 480 17.94 -39.96 -0.27
C GLY A 480 16.46 -39.69 -0.26
N ALA A 481 15.78 -40.05 -1.35
CA ALA A 481 14.33 -40.11 -1.52
C ALA A 481 13.55 -38.76 -1.42
N GLY A 482 13.47 -38.00 -2.51
CA GLY A 482 12.27 -37.25 -2.90
C GLY A 482 11.77 -36.09 -2.02
N GLY A 483 12.54 -35.60 -1.08
CA GLY A 483 12.15 -34.49 -0.21
C GLY A 483 12.62 -33.15 -0.77
N TYR A 484 11.82 -32.53 -1.61
CA TYR A 484 12.03 -31.13 -1.94
C TYR A 484 11.84 -30.31 -0.66
N GLY A 485 12.79 -29.44 -0.30
CA GLY A 485 12.60 -28.44 0.75
C GLY A 485 11.37 -27.59 0.45
N PHE A 486 10.89 -26.83 1.43
CA PHE A 486 9.74 -25.94 1.30
C PHE A 486 9.72 -25.17 -0.04
N TRP A 487 8.55 -25.08 -0.66
CA TRP A 487 8.24 -24.22 -1.79
C TRP A 487 6.76 -23.84 -1.80
N TRP A 488 6.44 -22.68 -2.35
CA TRP A 488 5.08 -22.32 -2.72
C TRP A 488 5.09 -21.50 -4.01
N PHE A 489 3.95 -21.46 -4.67
CA PHE A 489 3.69 -20.49 -5.72
C PHE A 489 2.24 -20.04 -5.67
N ASN A 490 1.99 -18.83 -6.22
CA ASN A 490 0.66 -18.31 -6.48
C ASN A 490 0.54 -17.94 -7.97
N VAL A 491 -0.55 -18.35 -8.59
CA VAL A 491 -0.96 -17.95 -9.95
C VAL A 491 -2.29 -17.25 -9.84
N ARG A 492 -2.35 -15.97 -10.25
CA ARG A 492 -3.57 -15.16 -10.18
C ARG A 492 -3.77 -14.34 -11.44
N PRO A 493 -5.03 -14.06 -11.87
CA PRO A 493 -5.28 -13.12 -12.95
C PRO A 493 -4.95 -11.70 -12.51
N SER A 494 -4.49 -10.87 -13.45
CA SER A 494 -4.42 -9.43 -13.23
C SER A 494 -5.86 -8.86 -13.21
N ASN A 495 -6.12 -7.96 -12.27
CA ASN A 495 -7.42 -7.28 -12.19
C ASN A 495 -7.61 -6.23 -13.30
N THR A 496 -6.54 -5.85 -13.99
CA THR A 496 -6.54 -4.74 -14.95
C THR A 496 -6.15 -5.15 -16.37
N GLU A 497 -5.42 -6.25 -16.54
CA GLU A 497 -4.82 -6.68 -17.80
C GLU A 497 -5.11 -8.17 -18.07
N PRO A 498 -5.12 -8.63 -19.35
CA PRO A 498 -5.33 -10.04 -19.68
C PRO A 498 -4.06 -10.88 -19.45
N LEU A 499 -3.58 -10.87 -18.20
CA LEU A 499 -2.34 -11.53 -17.77
C LEU A 499 -2.60 -12.47 -16.60
N LEU A 500 -1.86 -13.58 -16.56
CA LEU A 500 -1.62 -14.36 -15.34
C LEU A 500 -0.29 -13.93 -14.71
N ARG A 501 -0.32 -13.72 -13.42
CA ARG A 501 0.82 -13.34 -12.57
C ARG A 501 1.26 -14.55 -11.78
N LEU A 502 2.53 -14.90 -11.86
CA LEU A 502 3.15 -15.97 -11.11
C LEU A 502 4.14 -15.39 -10.10
N ASN A 503 4.03 -15.82 -8.84
CA ASN A 503 5.03 -15.62 -7.79
C ASN A 503 5.44 -17.00 -7.27
N VAL A 504 6.74 -17.25 -7.13
CA VAL A 504 7.31 -18.50 -6.60
C VAL A 504 8.32 -18.18 -5.52
N GLU A 505 8.29 -18.92 -4.43
CA GLU A 505 9.29 -18.87 -3.38
C GLU A 505 9.66 -20.28 -2.91
N ALA A 506 10.92 -20.50 -2.59
CA ALA A 506 11.41 -21.79 -2.09
C ALA A 506 12.61 -21.63 -1.14
N ALA A 507 12.91 -22.70 -0.41
CA ALA A 507 14.05 -22.76 0.50
C ALA A 507 15.40 -22.57 -0.21
N THR A 508 15.51 -22.93 -1.50
CA THR A 508 16.76 -22.81 -2.27
C THR A 508 16.50 -22.25 -3.67
N PRO A 509 17.48 -21.53 -4.28
CA PRO A 509 17.36 -21.06 -5.65
C PRO A 509 17.04 -22.16 -6.67
N ALA A 510 17.71 -23.32 -6.55
CA ALA A 510 17.50 -24.43 -7.48
C ALA A 510 16.05 -25.00 -7.40
N THR A 511 15.47 -25.08 -6.21
CA THR A 511 14.06 -25.49 -6.05
C THR A 511 13.11 -24.44 -6.61
N MET A 512 13.36 -23.16 -6.34
CA MET A 512 12.55 -22.03 -6.84
C MET A 512 12.56 -22.02 -8.37
N GLU A 513 13.71 -22.09 -9.00
CA GLU A 513 13.86 -22.09 -10.47
C GLU A 513 13.13 -23.27 -11.11
N ARG A 514 13.28 -24.46 -10.57
CA ARG A 514 12.60 -25.67 -11.08
C ARG A 514 11.07 -25.53 -11.00
N ILE A 515 10.52 -25.09 -9.85
CA ILE A 515 9.06 -24.90 -9.70
C ILE A 515 8.58 -23.78 -10.61
N ARG A 516 9.29 -22.65 -10.68
CA ARG A 516 9.00 -21.54 -11.58
C ARG A 516 8.88 -22.01 -13.03
N ASP A 517 9.88 -22.72 -13.52
CA ASP A 517 9.95 -23.15 -14.93
C ASP A 517 8.88 -24.18 -15.25
N GLU A 518 8.58 -25.10 -14.34
CA GLU A 518 7.49 -26.05 -14.46
C GLU A 518 6.12 -25.36 -14.56
N VAL A 519 5.85 -24.42 -13.64
CA VAL A 519 4.56 -23.68 -13.64
C VAL A 519 4.44 -22.78 -14.87
N LEU A 520 5.52 -22.11 -15.29
CA LEU A 520 5.52 -21.28 -16.50
C LEU A 520 5.25 -22.12 -17.77
N ALA A 521 5.79 -23.34 -17.85
CA ALA A 521 5.51 -24.24 -18.97
C ALA A 521 4.01 -24.61 -19.03
N LEU A 522 3.36 -24.85 -17.88
CA LEU A 522 1.93 -25.15 -17.83
C LEU A 522 1.04 -23.95 -18.14
N ILE A 523 1.45 -22.74 -17.71
CA ILE A 523 0.74 -21.49 -18.01
C ILE A 523 0.77 -21.17 -19.51
N ARG A 524 1.92 -21.41 -20.15
CA ARG A 524 2.20 -20.99 -21.55
C ARG A 524 1.89 -22.08 -22.59
N ALA A 525 1.52 -23.30 -22.18
CA ALA A 525 1.08 -24.39 -23.04
C ALA A 525 -0.37 -24.15 -23.48
#